data_2ffd3df4898f1696f4224643f5b7f952
#
_entry.id   2ffd3df4898f1696f4224643f5b7f952
#
_cell.length_a   1.000
_cell.length_b   1.000
_cell.length_c   1.000
_cell.angle_alpha   90.00
_cell.angle_beta   90.00
_cell.angle_gamma   90.00
#
_symmetry.space_group_name_H-M   'P 1'
#
loop_
_entity.id
_entity.type
_entity.pdbx_description
1 polymer ?
#
loop_
_entity_poly.entity_id
_entity_poly.type
_entity_poly.pdbx_seq_one_letter_code
_entity_poly.pdbx_strand_id
1 'polypeptide(L)'
;MIKALQNGLLILALLLCMILGASLRLEQLNTRPMHTDEAVQAYRMGNLLNGDGFEYNPSDGHGPGLLFFSLPVTLACGAKSYLDLDEITLRLTPAIFGIALIATALLFRGLIGSTGVAVAALLTAISPMHVFFSRYYIMELPMVLLLAAFVFFIWKYFSQPKTRWMLCAGTMAAFMHATKETFVISVMALVAAAIIIWLIEEISTRKAARLEILPLIRHVSLGVILCVFISGALYSVLFTNLGAIPQSYSTYLNYLDRAEGSGHEKPFLYYAKLLTWKKMELYTWSEILILFLGAAGAVASFLRRDLPEKIQVFLRLLAAYALFTLLIYSSIAYKTPWSILAFLHTTILLAGFGFSSNKE
;
A
#
# COMPACT_ATOMS: atom_id res chain seq x y z
N MET A 1 -22.06 -2.62 -28.94
CA MET A 1 -21.39 -3.91 -29.11
C MET A 1 -19.90 -3.84 -28.74
N ILE A 2 -19.08 -2.96 -29.33
CA ILE A 2 -17.62 -2.85 -29.04
C ILE A 2 -17.30 -2.61 -27.55
N LYS A 3 -17.96 -1.65 -26.89
CA LYS A 3 -17.73 -1.37 -25.44
C LYS A 3 -18.11 -2.58 -24.55
N ALA A 4 -19.15 -3.32 -24.88
CA ALA A 4 -19.53 -4.52 -24.13
C ALA A 4 -18.47 -5.62 -24.26
N LEU A 5 -17.93 -5.82 -25.48
CA LEU A 5 -16.83 -6.75 -25.73
C LEU A 5 -15.56 -6.35 -24.98
N GLN A 6 -15.17 -5.07 -25.02
CA GLN A 6 -14.01 -4.57 -24.29
C GLN A 6 -14.15 -4.76 -22.76
N ASN A 7 -15.35 -4.51 -22.21
CA ASN A 7 -15.61 -4.77 -20.80
C ASN A 7 -15.54 -6.27 -20.47
N GLY A 8 -16.08 -7.13 -21.34
CA GLY A 8 -16.00 -8.59 -21.18
C GLY A 8 -14.55 -9.08 -21.18
N LEU A 9 -13.72 -8.60 -22.11
CA LEU A 9 -12.31 -8.95 -22.19
C LEU A 9 -11.53 -8.46 -20.96
N LEU A 10 -11.84 -7.26 -20.45
CA LEU A 10 -11.21 -6.75 -19.22
C LEU A 10 -11.57 -7.61 -18.01
N ILE A 11 -12.85 -7.97 -17.85
CA ILE A 11 -13.30 -8.84 -16.76
C ILE A 11 -12.59 -10.19 -16.83
N LEU A 12 -12.53 -10.80 -18.03
CA LEU A 12 -11.82 -12.07 -18.23
C LEU A 12 -10.34 -11.95 -17.88
N ALA A 13 -9.65 -10.89 -18.34
CA ALA A 13 -8.25 -10.66 -18.02
C ALA A 13 -8.03 -10.52 -16.51
N LEU A 14 -8.89 -9.76 -15.80
CA LEU A 14 -8.83 -9.61 -14.34
C LEU A 14 -9.04 -10.94 -13.63
N LEU A 15 -10.04 -11.74 -14.04
CA LEU A 15 -10.30 -13.06 -13.46
C LEU A 15 -9.10 -13.99 -13.64
N LEU A 16 -8.49 -14.02 -14.82
CA LEU A 16 -7.29 -14.81 -15.09
C LEU A 16 -6.10 -14.35 -14.22
N CYS A 17 -5.88 -13.02 -14.08
CA CYS A 17 -4.85 -12.47 -13.20
C CYS A 17 -5.12 -12.82 -11.73
N MET A 18 -6.38 -12.78 -11.28
CA MET A 18 -6.75 -13.16 -9.91
C MET A 18 -6.56 -14.66 -9.66
N ILE A 19 -6.92 -15.53 -10.59
CA ILE A 19 -6.71 -16.98 -10.50
C ILE A 19 -5.19 -17.27 -10.44
N LEU A 20 -4.41 -16.71 -11.36
CA LEU A 20 -2.95 -16.83 -11.35
C LEU A 20 -2.35 -16.31 -10.05
N GLY A 21 -2.76 -15.12 -9.63
CA GLY A 21 -2.28 -14.50 -8.40
C GLY A 21 -2.66 -15.27 -7.14
N ALA A 22 -3.85 -15.86 -7.09
CA ALA A 22 -4.31 -16.75 -6.01
C ALA A 22 -3.49 -18.04 -5.97
N SER A 23 -3.30 -18.69 -7.11
CA SER A 23 -2.47 -19.90 -7.24
C SER A 23 -1.06 -19.66 -6.67
N LEU A 24 -0.36 -18.58 -7.11
CA LEU A 24 0.98 -18.26 -6.65
C LEU A 24 1.07 -17.91 -5.15
N ARG A 25 -0.02 -17.45 -4.54
CA ARG A 25 -0.03 -17.00 -3.15
C ARG A 25 -0.52 -18.06 -2.16
N LEU A 26 -1.41 -18.94 -2.58
CA LEU A 26 -2.06 -19.92 -1.70
C LEU A 26 -1.38 -21.29 -1.73
N GLU A 27 -0.63 -21.61 -2.77
CA GLU A 27 0.07 -22.89 -2.88
C GLU A 27 1.14 -23.03 -1.79
N GLN A 28 1.13 -24.15 -1.05
CA GLN A 28 2.17 -24.54 -0.09
C GLN A 28 2.55 -23.44 0.94
N LEU A 29 1.58 -22.83 1.60
CA LEU A 29 1.83 -21.76 2.59
C LEU A 29 2.65 -22.23 3.80
N ASN A 30 2.66 -23.54 4.09
CA ASN A 30 3.34 -24.16 5.24
C ASN A 30 4.77 -24.65 4.96
N THR A 31 5.27 -24.57 3.72
CA THR A 31 6.60 -25.14 3.37
C THR A 31 7.77 -24.37 3.96
N ARG A 32 7.61 -23.08 4.18
CA ARG A 32 8.66 -22.23 4.74
C ARG A 32 8.44 -22.06 6.24
N PRO A 33 9.47 -22.28 7.09
CA PRO A 33 9.39 -21.97 8.51
C PRO A 33 9.03 -20.49 8.75
N MET A 34 8.40 -20.20 9.88
CA MET A 34 8.12 -18.82 10.29
C MET A 34 9.42 -18.04 10.50
N HIS A 35 9.45 -16.83 9.96
CA HIS A 35 10.48 -15.85 10.31
C HIS A 35 10.18 -15.25 11.68
N THR A 36 11.20 -14.67 12.34
CA THR A 36 11.05 -14.03 13.66
C THR A 36 9.89 -13.05 13.71
N ASP A 37 9.74 -12.19 12.69
CA ASP A 37 8.64 -11.21 12.66
C ASP A 37 7.26 -11.88 12.54
N GLU A 38 7.16 -12.99 11.79
CA GLU A 38 5.91 -13.78 11.73
C GLU A 38 5.60 -14.41 13.10
N ALA A 39 6.61 -14.96 13.77
CA ALA A 39 6.45 -15.60 15.07
C ALA A 39 6.00 -14.60 16.16
N VAL A 40 6.54 -13.39 16.15
CA VAL A 40 6.08 -12.31 17.05
C VAL A 40 4.61 -11.97 16.82
N GLN A 41 4.18 -11.85 15.55
CA GLN A 41 2.77 -11.58 15.25
C GLN A 41 1.87 -12.79 15.55
N ALA A 42 2.36 -14.02 15.35
CA ALA A 42 1.67 -15.26 15.73
C ALA A 42 1.44 -15.34 17.24
N TYR A 43 2.45 -15.01 18.04
CA TYR A 43 2.35 -14.96 19.50
C TYR A 43 1.27 -13.94 19.95
N ARG A 44 1.25 -12.74 19.36
CA ARG A 44 0.23 -11.73 19.66
C ARG A 44 -1.17 -12.19 19.27
N MET A 45 -1.30 -12.86 18.12
CA MET A 45 -2.58 -13.44 17.68
C MET A 45 -3.05 -14.53 18.63
N GLY A 46 -2.13 -15.37 19.11
CA GLY A 46 -2.42 -16.41 20.11
C GLY A 46 -2.92 -15.82 21.42
N ASN A 47 -2.28 -14.79 21.96
CA ASN A 47 -2.74 -14.09 23.17
C ASN A 47 -4.15 -13.53 22.98
N LEU A 48 -4.44 -12.92 21.81
CA LEU A 48 -5.77 -12.43 21.51
C LEU A 48 -6.83 -13.56 21.51
N LEU A 49 -6.53 -14.71 20.92
CA LEU A 49 -7.43 -15.88 20.91
C LEU A 49 -7.61 -16.51 22.27
N ASN A 50 -6.58 -16.51 23.12
CA ASN A 50 -6.67 -17.02 24.49
C ASN A 50 -7.46 -16.11 25.44
N GLY A 51 -7.84 -14.91 24.99
CA GLY A 51 -8.60 -13.95 25.79
C GLY A 51 -7.75 -12.98 26.60
N ASP A 52 -6.42 -12.98 26.42
CA ASP A 52 -5.51 -12.05 27.11
C ASP A 52 -5.65 -10.60 26.56
N GLY A 53 -6.38 -10.46 25.43
CA GLY A 53 -6.63 -9.18 24.79
C GLY A 53 -5.46 -8.65 23.95
N PHE A 54 -5.54 -7.40 23.58
CA PHE A 54 -4.48 -6.67 22.89
C PHE A 54 -4.01 -5.50 23.75
N GLU A 55 -2.72 -5.48 24.06
CA GLU A 55 -2.06 -4.36 24.70
C GLU A 55 -1.01 -3.77 23.75
N TYR A 56 -1.12 -2.46 23.48
CA TYR A 56 -0.18 -1.76 22.63
C TYR A 56 1.08 -1.38 23.39
N ASN A 57 2.24 -1.78 22.87
CA ASN A 57 3.54 -1.37 23.38
C ASN A 57 4.28 -0.54 22.31
N PRO A 58 4.50 0.78 22.52
CA PRO A 58 5.13 1.66 21.55
C PRO A 58 6.61 1.34 21.30
N SER A 59 7.27 0.60 22.22
CA SER A 59 8.69 0.24 22.08
C SER A 59 8.93 -1.03 21.29
N ASP A 60 7.94 -1.90 21.19
CA ASP A 60 8.10 -3.26 20.67
C ASP A 60 7.19 -3.58 19.48
N GLY A 61 6.22 -2.74 19.17
CA GLY A 61 5.19 -3.19 18.28
C GLY A 61 4.67 -2.24 17.24
N HIS A 62 4.20 -2.89 16.19
CA HIS A 62 3.31 -2.27 15.21
C HIS A 62 1.89 -2.20 15.77
N GLY A 63 1.01 -1.41 15.12
CA GLY A 63 -0.37 -1.27 15.52
C GLY A 63 -1.19 -2.57 15.43
N PRO A 64 -2.43 -2.57 15.92
CA PRO A 64 -3.29 -3.75 16.02
C PRO A 64 -3.87 -4.22 14.67
N GLY A 65 -3.66 -3.47 13.57
CA GLY A 65 -4.36 -3.68 12.31
C GLY A 65 -4.22 -5.10 11.76
N LEU A 66 -2.99 -5.67 11.74
CA LEU A 66 -2.79 -7.04 11.26
C LEU A 66 -3.60 -8.04 12.08
N LEU A 67 -3.61 -7.90 13.41
CA LEU A 67 -4.34 -8.81 14.29
C LEU A 67 -5.84 -8.76 14.04
N PHE A 68 -6.41 -7.55 13.94
CA PHE A 68 -7.85 -7.40 13.69
C PHE A 68 -8.26 -7.86 12.29
N PHE A 69 -7.41 -7.70 11.28
CA PHE A 69 -7.66 -8.27 9.95
C PHE A 69 -7.56 -9.81 9.97
N SER A 70 -6.67 -10.36 10.79
CA SER A 70 -6.46 -11.81 10.87
C SER A 70 -7.52 -12.52 11.70
N LEU A 71 -8.08 -11.86 12.72
CA LEU A 71 -9.04 -12.48 13.63
C LEU A 71 -10.21 -13.18 12.91
N PRO A 72 -10.94 -12.53 11.97
CA PRO A 72 -12.03 -13.22 11.26
C PRO A 72 -11.53 -14.38 10.39
N VAL A 73 -10.30 -14.29 9.84
CA VAL A 73 -9.72 -15.35 9.01
C VAL A 73 -9.34 -16.55 9.89
N THR A 74 -8.66 -16.32 11.01
CA THR A 74 -8.25 -17.39 11.94
C THR A 74 -9.47 -18.11 12.55
N LEU A 75 -10.50 -17.36 12.94
CA LEU A 75 -11.76 -17.94 13.43
C LEU A 75 -12.48 -18.75 12.34
N ALA A 76 -12.48 -18.29 11.08
CA ALA A 76 -13.05 -19.03 9.95
C ALA A 76 -12.29 -20.34 9.66
N CYS A 77 -10.98 -20.39 9.95
CA CYS A 77 -10.17 -21.60 9.90
C CYS A 77 -10.39 -22.54 11.10
N GLY A 78 -11.19 -22.14 12.09
CA GLY A 78 -11.52 -22.94 13.27
C GLY A 78 -10.56 -22.76 14.46
N ALA A 79 -9.57 -21.86 14.37
CA ALA A 79 -8.65 -21.59 15.47
C ALA A 79 -9.39 -20.92 16.65
N LYS A 80 -9.21 -21.46 17.85
CA LYS A 80 -9.84 -20.97 19.10
C LYS A 80 -8.81 -20.62 20.18
N SER A 81 -7.57 -21.05 20.00
CA SER A 81 -6.48 -20.86 20.94
C SER A 81 -5.14 -20.69 20.19
N TYR A 82 -4.10 -20.37 20.93
CA TYR A 82 -2.73 -20.32 20.41
C TYR A 82 -2.31 -21.65 19.75
N LEU A 83 -2.72 -22.77 20.31
CA LEU A 83 -2.31 -24.11 19.85
C LEU A 83 -2.93 -24.50 18.49
N ASP A 84 -3.98 -23.80 18.07
CA ASP A 84 -4.65 -24.03 16.79
C ASP A 84 -4.02 -23.23 15.63
N LEU A 85 -3.04 -22.36 15.94
CA LEU A 85 -2.40 -21.52 14.94
C LEU A 85 -1.28 -22.26 14.21
N ASP A 86 -1.31 -22.20 12.89
CA ASP A 86 -0.26 -22.69 12.00
C ASP A 86 0.10 -21.65 10.93
N GLU A 87 1.09 -21.95 10.12
CA GLU A 87 1.54 -21.07 9.04
C GLU A 87 0.43 -20.80 8.01
N ILE A 88 -0.42 -21.79 7.72
CA ILE A 88 -1.51 -21.62 6.74
C ILE A 88 -2.53 -20.62 7.27
N THR A 89 -3.03 -20.86 8.48
CA THR A 89 -4.06 -20.05 9.13
C THR A 89 -3.64 -18.57 9.20
N LEU A 90 -2.39 -18.30 9.57
CA LEU A 90 -1.87 -16.96 9.72
C LEU A 90 -1.58 -16.30 8.36
N ARG A 91 -0.91 -17.01 7.43
CA ARG A 91 -0.51 -16.47 6.12
C ARG A 91 -1.67 -16.30 5.14
N LEU A 92 -2.83 -16.90 5.41
CA LEU A 92 -4.04 -16.63 4.63
C LEU A 92 -4.41 -15.15 4.64
N THR A 93 -4.24 -14.46 5.75
CA THR A 93 -4.57 -13.01 5.83
C THR A 93 -3.76 -12.19 4.81
N PRO A 94 -2.42 -12.13 4.85
CA PRO A 94 -1.67 -11.37 3.85
C PRO A 94 -1.85 -11.92 2.42
N ALA A 95 -2.14 -13.22 2.23
CA ALA A 95 -2.45 -13.78 0.92
C ALA A 95 -3.76 -13.21 0.35
N ILE A 96 -4.83 -13.14 1.16
CA ILE A 96 -6.11 -12.53 0.79
C ILE A 96 -5.92 -11.05 0.41
N PHE A 97 -5.15 -10.28 1.21
CA PHE A 97 -4.84 -8.89 0.90
C PHE A 97 -4.03 -8.75 -0.38
N GLY A 98 -3.06 -9.64 -0.64
CA GLY A 98 -2.28 -9.66 -1.87
C GLY A 98 -3.10 -10.02 -3.11
N ILE A 99 -4.11 -10.89 -2.99
CA ILE A 99 -5.06 -11.20 -4.06
C ILE A 99 -5.99 -10.00 -4.29
N ALA A 100 -6.52 -9.40 -3.23
CA ALA A 100 -7.36 -8.21 -3.31
C ALA A 100 -6.62 -7.03 -3.96
N LEU A 101 -5.31 -6.91 -3.72
CA LEU A 101 -4.47 -5.87 -4.33
C LEU A 101 -4.46 -5.96 -5.86
N ILE A 102 -4.54 -7.15 -6.46
CA ILE A 102 -4.65 -7.33 -7.92
C ILE A 102 -5.92 -6.65 -8.44
N ALA A 103 -7.03 -6.82 -7.74
CA ALA A 103 -8.31 -6.23 -8.12
C ALA A 103 -8.34 -4.70 -7.99
N THR A 104 -7.47 -4.10 -7.14
CA THR A 104 -7.43 -2.63 -6.97
C THR A 104 -7.02 -1.90 -8.24
N ALA A 105 -6.33 -2.55 -9.19
CA ALA A 105 -6.02 -1.96 -10.49
C ALA A 105 -7.30 -1.45 -11.20
N LEU A 106 -8.45 -2.10 -11.01
CA LEU A 106 -9.73 -1.67 -11.57
C LEU A 106 -10.20 -0.31 -11.05
N LEU A 107 -9.85 0.06 -9.83
CA LEU A 107 -10.18 1.36 -9.25
C LEU A 107 -9.57 2.51 -10.06
N PHE A 108 -8.41 2.27 -10.66
CA PHE A 108 -7.65 3.25 -11.43
C PHE A 108 -7.98 3.24 -12.93
N ARG A 109 -9.03 2.50 -13.36
CA ARG A 109 -9.42 2.41 -14.78
C ARG A 109 -9.58 3.79 -15.43
N GLY A 110 -10.14 4.76 -14.72
CA GLY A 110 -10.30 6.14 -15.20
C GLY A 110 -8.99 6.93 -15.37
N LEU A 111 -7.87 6.41 -14.85
CA LEU A 111 -6.54 7.00 -14.97
C LEU A 111 -5.70 6.28 -16.03
N ILE A 112 -5.73 4.94 -16.02
CA ILE A 112 -4.79 4.11 -16.78
C ILE A 112 -5.46 3.35 -17.94
N GLY A 113 -6.77 3.52 -18.14
CA GLY A 113 -7.52 2.80 -19.19
C GLY A 113 -7.71 1.31 -18.92
N SER A 114 -8.46 0.62 -19.77
CA SER A 114 -8.74 -0.82 -19.60
C SER A 114 -7.51 -1.68 -19.83
N THR A 115 -6.72 -1.37 -20.85
CA THR A 115 -5.47 -2.08 -21.15
C THR A 115 -4.47 -1.88 -20.00
N GLY A 116 -4.34 -0.65 -19.49
CA GLY A 116 -3.50 -0.36 -18.34
C GLY A 116 -3.90 -1.12 -17.08
N VAL A 117 -5.20 -1.27 -16.83
CA VAL A 117 -5.72 -2.11 -15.73
C VAL A 117 -5.29 -3.57 -15.87
N ALA A 118 -5.43 -4.15 -17.08
CA ALA A 118 -5.03 -5.55 -17.32
C ALA A 118 -3.52 -5.74 -17.10
N VAL A 119 -2.69 -4.81 -17.59
CA VAL A 119 -1.23 -4.84 -17.38
C VAL A 119 -0.88 -4.69 -15.90
N ALA A 120 -1.45 -3.71 -15.19
CA ALA A 120 -1.19 -3.51 -13.76
C ALA A 120 -1.63 -4.72 -12.93
N ALA A 121 -2.78 -5.31 -13.23
CA ALA A 121 -3.26 -6.52 -12.58
C ALA A 121 -2.31 -7.70 -12.81
N LEU A 122 -1.85 -7.92 -14.05
CA LEU A 122 -0.88 -8.97 -14.38
C LEU A 122 0.44 -8.77 -13.65
N LEU A 123 1.02 -7.57 -13.71
CA LEU A 123 2.28 -7.26 -13.03
C LEU A 123 2.15 -7.44 -11.51
N THR A 124 1.04 -7.04 -10.90
CA THR A 124 0.78 -7.28 -9.46
C THR A 124 0.65 -8.77 -9.16
N ALA A 125 0.01 -9.54 -10.05
CA ALA A 125 -0.17 -10.97 -9.87
C ALA A 125 1.15 -11.74 -9.85
N ILE A 126 2.08 -11.37 -10.75
CA ILE A 126 3.35 -12.11 -10.97
C ILE A 126 4.59 -11.47 -10.33
N SER A 127 4.51 -10.24 -9.78
CA SER A 127 5.65 -9.58 -9.13
C SER A 127 6.21 -10.47 -8.01
N PRO A 128 7.51 -10.84 -8.09
CA PRO A 128 8.16 -11.69 -7.09
C PRO A 128 7.98 -11.15 -5.67
N MET A 129 8.16 -9.84 -5.45
CA MET A 129 7.98 -9.23 -4.12
C MET A 129 6.55 -9.29 -3.62
N HIS A 130 5.56 -8.96 -4.48
CA HIS A 130 4.16 -9.03 -4.08
C HIS A 130 3.74 -10.47 -3.78
N VAL A 131 4.20 -11.46 -4.56
CA VAL A 131 3.91 -12.87 -4.29
C VAL A 131 4.58 -13.31 -2.98
N PHE A 132 5.88 -13.05 -2.80
CA PHE A 132 6.62 -13.49 -1.62
C PHE A 132 6.04 -12.90 -0.33
N PHE A 133 5.83 -11.57 -0.27
CA PHE A 133 5.32 -10.92 0.94
C PHE A 133 3.82 -11.12 1.16
N SER A 134 3.05 -11.56 0.16
CA SER A 134 1.69 -12.08 0.36
C SER A 134 1.67 -13.41 1.13
N ARG A 135 2.78 -14.10 1.19
CA ARG A 135 2.96 -15.39 1.89
C ARG A 135 3.77 -15.23 3.18
N TYR A 136 3.76 -14.03 3.73
CA TYR A 136 4.54 -13.64 4.90
C TYR A 136 3.61 -12.96 5.90
N TYR A 137 3.47 -13.52 7.11
CA TYR A 137 2.51 -13.00 8.09
C TYR A 137 3.02 -11.72 8.75
N ILE A 138 3.05 -10.66 7.95
CA ILE A 138 3.41 -9.30 8.35
C ILE A 138 2.42 -8.29 7.76
N MET A 139 2.50 -7.04 8.18
CA MET A 139 1.53 -6.00 7.90
C MET A 139 1.66 -5.33 6.53
N GLU A 140 2.64 -5.71 5.71
CA GLU A 140 2.98 -4.99 4.48
C GLU A 140 1.91 -5.05 3.40
N LEU A 141 1.36 -6.24 3.11
CA LEU A 141 0.32 -6.36 2.08
C LEU A 141 -0.98 -5.67 2.48
N PRO A 142 -1.47 -5.80 3.73
CA PRO A 142 -2.55 -4.95 4.23
C PRO A 142 -2.26 -3.46 4.04
N MET A 143 -1.04 -3.01 4.39
CA MET A 143 -0.63 -1.61 4.27
C MET A 143 -0.66 -1.13 2.82
N VAL A 144 -0.13 -1.91 1.86
CA VAL A 144 -0.12 -1.54 0.42
C VAL A 144 -1.52 -1.50 -0.16
N LEU A 145 -2.41 -2.44 0.22
CA LEU A 145 -3.81 -2.43 -0.21
C LEU A 145 -4.54 -1.17 0.30
N LEU A 146 -4.38 -0.85 1.58
CA LEU A 146 -5.00 0.33 2.19
C LEU A 146 -4.47 1.62 1.56
N LEU A 147 -3.17 1.68 1.26
CA LEU A 147 -2.55 2.80 0.58
C LEU A 147 -3.09 2.96 -0.86
N ALA A 148 -3.24 1.87 -1.62
CA ALA A 148 -3.85 1.93 -2.95
C ALA A 148 -5.28 2.46 -2.88
N ALA A 149 -6.08 2.02 -1.92
CA ALA A 149 -7.42 2.54 -1.69
C ALA A 149 -7.41 4.03 -1.24
N PHE A 150 -6.47 4.41 -0.36
CA PHE A 150 -6.27 5.80 0.06
C PHE A 150 -5.98 6.71 -1.14
N VAL A 151 -5.01 6.35 -1.97
CA VAL A 151 -4.63 7.08 -3.20
C VAL A 151 -5.81 7.17 -4.17
N PHE A 152 -6.59 6.08 -4.31
CA PHE A 152 -7.82 6.11 -5.12
C PHE A 152 -8.85 7.12 -4.60
N PHE A 153 -9.09 7.20 -3.28
CA PHE A 153 -10.03 8.17 -2.72
C PHE A 153 -9.52 9.61 -2.82
N ILE A 154 -8.21 9.83 -2.73
CA ILE A 154 -7.59 11.12 -3.02
C ILE A 154 -7.81 11.49 -4.50
N TRP A 155 -7.62 10.55 -5.45
CA TRP A 155 -7.96 10.74 -6.85
C TRP A 155 -9.44 11.11 -7.05
N LYS A 156 -10.34 10.39 -6.39
CA LYS A 156 -11.79 10.68 -6.44
C LYS A 156 -12.11 12.06 -5.92
N TYR A 157 -11.47 12.46 -4.82
CA TYR A 157 -11.63 13.80 -4.27
C TYR A 157 -11.10 14.88 -5.22
N PHE A 158 -9.91 14.69 -5.77
CA PHE A 158 -9.32 15.59 -6.76
C PHE A 158 -10.19 15.74 -8.02
N SER A 159 -10.77 14.64 -8.49
CA SER A 159 -11.67 14.62 -9.65
C SER A 159 -13.02 15.28 -9.35
N GLN A 160 -13.58 15.02 -8.19
CA GLN A 160 -14.89 15.47 -7.71
C GLN A 160 -14.80 15.81 -6.21
N PRO A 161 -14.62 17.09 -5.83
CA PRO A 161 -14.43 17.50 -4.44
C PRO A 161 -15.71 17.31 -3.59
N LYS A 162 -15.95 16.09 -3.11
CA LYS A 162 -17.07 15.73 -2.24
C LYS A 162 -16.56 15.19 -0.90
N THR A 163 -17.15 15.64 0.19
CA THR A 163 -16.80 15.23 1.56
C THR A 163 -16.64 13.72 1.71
N ARG A 164 -17.53 12.92 1.10
CA ARG A 164 -17.49 11.44 1.20
C ARG A 164 -16.14 10.84 0.78
N TRP A 165 -15.50 11.40 -0.23
CA TRP A 165 -14.23 10.87 -0.71
C TRP A 165 -13.10 11.13 0.27
N MET A 166 -13.13 12.30 0.93
CA MET A 166 -12.16 12.63 1.97
C MET A 166 -12.42 11.82 3.26
N LEU A 167 -13.66 11.53 3.60
CA LEU A 167 -14.00 10.62 4.70
C LEU A 167 -13.51 9.19 4.41
N CYS A 168 -13.72 8.68 3.18
CA CYS A 168 -13.16 7.38 2.78
C CYS A 168 -11.62 7.38 2.86
N ALA A 169 -10.95 8.45 2.39
CA ALA A 169 -9.50 8.58 2.52
C ALA A 169 -9.07 8.60 4.00
N GLY A 170 -9.76 9.36 4.86
CA GLY A 170 -9.52 9.38 6.30
C GLY A 170 -9.68 8.01 6.97
N THR A 171 -10.70 7.24 6.55
CA THR A 171 -10.88 5.85 7.01
C THR A 171 -9.71 4.96 6.61
N MET A 172 -9.24 5.04 5.35
CA MET A 172 -8.08 4.27 4.91
C MET A 172 -6.81 4.68 5.67
N ALA A 173 -6.60 5.99 5.89
CA ALA A 173 -5.49 6.49 6.69
C ALA A 173 -5.54 5.97 8.14
N ALA A 174 -6.73 5.86 8.73
CA ALA A 174 -6.91 5.29 10.08
C ALA A 174 -6.47 3.82 10.15
N PHE A 175 -6.90 3.02 9.18
CA PHE A 175 -6.46 1.62 9.10
C PHE A 175 -4.96 1.51 8.79
N MET A 176 -4.39 2.38 7.94
CA MET A 176 -2.95 2.43 7.70
C MET A 176 -2.19 2.75 8.98
N HIS A 177 -2.61 3.76 9.74
CA HIS A 177 -2.03 4.12 11.05
C HIS A 177 -2.09 2.94 12.02
N ALA A 178 -3.25 2.30 12.13
CA ALA A 178 -3.41 1.13 13.00
C ALA A 178 -2.65 -0.12 12.50
N THR A 179 -2.15 -0.13 11.27
CA THR A 179 -1.43 -1.27 10.70
C THR A 179 0.08 -1.12 10.89
N LYS A 180 0.64 0.04 10.49
CA LYS A 180 2.09 0.25 10.54
C LYS A 180 2.46 1.73 10.63
N GLU A 181 3.41 2.06 11.49
CA GLU A 181 3.88 3.43 11.74
C GLU A 181 4.47 4.09 10.49
N THR A 182 5.04 3.29 9.59
CA THR A 182 5.62 3.79 8.33
C THR A 182 4.59 4.38 7.36
N PHE A 183 3.27 4.34 7.69
CA PHE A 183 2.25 5.04 6.91
C PHE A 183 2.56 6.54 6.81
N VAL A 184 3.17 7.12 7.84
CA VAL A 184 3.61 8.53 7.85
C VAL A 184 4.57 8.81 6.69
N ILE A 185 5.50 7.89 6.38
CA ILE A 185 6.43 8.04 5.25
C ILE A 185 5.64 8.14 3.93
N SER A 186 4.62 7.28 3.76
CA SER A 186 3.77 7.32 2.56
C SER A 186 2.97 8.62 2.45
N VAL A 187 2.45 9.13 3.56
CA VAL A 187 1.73 10.42 3.60
C VAL A 187 2.70 11.58 3.32
N MET A 188 3.86 11.61 3.95
CA MET A 188 4.89 12.63 3.71
C MET A 188 5.36 12.65 2.26
N ALA A 189 5.62 11.48 1.66
CA ALA A 189 5.98 11.36 0.25
C ALA A 189 4.88 11.89 -0.67
N LEU A 190 3.61 11.60 -0.36
CA LEU A 190 2.47 12.09 -1.12
C LEU A 190 2.30 13.62 -1.01
N VAL A 191 2.47 14.17 0.19
CA VAL A 191 2.44 15.63 0.41
C VAL A 191 3.59 16.31 -0.33
N ALA A 192 4.81 15.78 -0.23
CA ALA A 192 5.97 16.31 -0.96
C ALA A 192 5.75 16.25 -2.48
N ALA A 193 5.20 15.14 -3.00
CA ALA A 193 4.82 15.00 -4.40
C ALA A 193 3.76 16.04 -4.81
N ALA A 194 2.73 16.25 -3.97
CA ALA A 194 1.69 17.23 -4.24
C ALA A 194 2.24 18.67 -4.30
N ILE A 195 3.15 19.03 -3.39
CA ILE A 195 3.79 20.34 -3.35
C ILE A 195 4.63 20.55 -4.63
N ILE A 196 5.48 19.59 -5.00
CA ILE A 196 6.35 19.74 -6.16
C ILE A 196 5.57 19.80 -7.46
N ILE A 197 4.53 18.98 -7.62
CA ILE A 197 3.68 19.02 -8.81
C ILE A 197 2.88 20.31 -8.86
N TRP A 198 2.35 20.78 -7.74
CA TRP A 198 1.68 22.09 -7.70
C TRP A 198 2.63 23.23 -8.13
N LEU A 199 3.88 23.23 -7.66
CA LEU A 199 4.89 24.23 -8.07
C LEU A 199 5.20 24.15 -9.56
N ILE A 200 5.35 22.93 -10.12
CA ILE A 200 5.61 22.73 -11.55
C ILE A 200 4.44 23.26 -12.40
N GLU A 201 3.21 22.94 -12.00
CA GLU A 201 2.01 23.41 -12.73
C GLU A 201 1.86 24.94 -12.64
N GLU A 202 2.10 25.54 -11.46
CA GLU A 202 2.06 27.01 -11.27
C GLU A 202 3.06 27.71 -12.19
N ILE A 203 4.31 27.25 -12.23
CA ILE A 203 5.38 27.83 -13.07
C ILE A 203 5.07 27.63 -14.56
N SER A 204 4.54 26.45 -14.94
CA SER A 204 4.33 26.08 -16.34
C SER A 204 3.11 26.73 -16.97
N THR A 205 2.01 26.85 -16.23
CA THR A 205 0.71 27.25 -16.80
C THR A 205 0.25 28.64 -16.36
N ARG A 206 0.86 29.20 -15.31
CA ARG A 206 0.39 30.44 -14.62
C ARG A 206 -1.10 30.38 -14.24
N LYS A 207 -1.66 29.18 -14.22
CA LYS A 207 -3.05 28.86 -13.87
C LYS A 207 -3.02 27.80 -12.76
N ALA A 208 -2.54 28.17 -11.55
CA ALA A 208 -2.82 27.31 -10.41
C ALA A 208 -4.33 27.09 -10.37
N ALA A 209 -4.75 25.85 -10.34
CA ALA A 209 -6.13 25.55 -10.03
C ALA A 209 -6.43 26.28 -8.71
N ARG A 210 -7.29 27.29 -8.75
CA ARG A 210 -7.73 28.00 -7.55
C ARG A 210 -8.51 26.98 -6.72
N LEU A 211 -7.78 26.26 -5.88
CA LEU A 211 -8.39 25.40 -4.88
C LEU A 211 -9.25 26.31 -4.02
N GLU A 212 -10.52 26.01 -3.92
CA GLU A 212 -11.38 26.63 -2.91
C GLU A 212 -10.88 26.18 -1.54
N ILE A 213 -10.02 27.01 -0.93
CA ILE A 213 -9.24 26.66 0.26
C ILE A 213 -10.16 26.29 1.42
N LEU A 214 -11.25 27.01 1.63
CA LEU A 214 -12.14 26.79 2.77
C LEU A 214 -12.88 25.43 2.71
N PRO A 215 -13.50 25.03 1.58
CA PRO A 215 -14.04 23.68 1.43
C PRO A 215 -12.97 22.58 1.57
N LEU A 216 -11.77 22.80 1.04
CA LEU A 216 -10.66 21.85 1.16
C LEU A 216 -10.30 21.65 2.64
N ILE A 217 -10.04 22.74 3.39
CA ILE A 217 -9.72 22.66 4.83
C ILE A 217 -10.82 21.90 5.56
N ARG A 218 -12.10 22.25 5.34
CA ARG A 218 -13.22 21.56 6.00
C ARG A 218 -13.26 20.07 5.72
N HIS A 219 -13.10 19.65 4.45
CA HIS A 219 -13.16 18.25 4.09
C HIS A 219 -11.95 17.47 4.63
N VAL A 220 -10.76 18.06 4.58
CA VAL A 220 -9.54 17.46 5.15
C VAL A 220 -9.68 17.33 6.66
N SER A 221 -10.14 18.38 7.37
CA SER A 221 -10.35 18.31 8.82
C SER A 221 -11.31 17.20 9.22
N LEU A 222 -12.43 17.03 8.49
CA LEU A 222 -13.38 15.94 8.74
C LEU A 222 -12.72 14.56 8.49
N GLY A 223 -11.92 14.43 7.45
CA GLY A 223 -11.16 13.19 7.18
C GLY A 223 -10.15 12.88 8.29
N VAL A 224 -9.42 13.89 8.78
CA VAL A 224 -8.46 13.76 9.88
C VAL A 224 -9.17 13.40 11.20
N ILE A 225 -10.27 14.07 11.53
CA ILE A 225 -11.05 13.76 12.74
C ILE A 225 -11.52 12.30 12.69
N LEU A 226 -12.04 11.84 11.55
CA LEU A 226 -12.46 10.46 11.38
C LEU A 226 -11.28 9.48 11.48
N CYS A 227 -10.12 9.85 10.91
CA CYS A 227 -8.89 9.07 11.02
C CYS A 227 -8.47 8.89 12.49
N VAL A 228 -8.41 9.98 13.25
CA VAL A 228 -8.04 9.96 14.68
C VAL A 228 -9.05 9.14 15.49
N PHE A 229 -10.34 9.31 15.23
CA PHE A 229 -11.39 8.56 15.93
C PHE A 229 -11.30 7.05 15.68
N ILE A 230 -11.23 6.62 14.41
CA ILE A 230 -11.17 5.20 14.06
C ILE A 230 -9.85 4.58 14.56
N SER A 231 -8.70 5.23 14.31
CA SER A 231 -7.41 4.69 14.77
C SER A 231 -7.35 4.65 16.31
N GLY A 232 -7.89 5.67 16.99
CA GLY A 232 -8.00 5.67 18.45
C GLY A 232 -8.85 4.52 18.97
N ALA A 233 -9.99 4.23 18.34
CA ALA A 233 -10.82 3.09 18.68
C ALA A 233 -10.10 1.74 18.49
N LEU A 234 -9.31 1.61 17.42
CA LEU A 234 -8.55 0.39 17.14
C LEU A 234 -7.41 0.18 18.15
N TYR A 235 -6.58 1.21 18.40
CA TYR A 235 -5.49 1.11 19.37
C TYR A 235 -5.97 0.87 20.81
N SER A 236 -7.08 1.49 21.18
CA SER A 236 -7.66 1.38 22.53
C SER A 236 -8.61 0.18 22.70
N VAL A 237 -8.72 -0.69 21.70
CA VAL A 237 -9.67 -1.81 21.71
C VAL A 237 -11.08 -1.30 22.06
N LEU A 238 -11.64 -0.48 21.17
CA LEU A 238 -12.96 0.17 21.33
C LEU A 238 -13.09 1.00 22.63
N PHE A 239 -12.04 1.76 22.94
CA PHE A 239 -11.95 2.70 24.07
C PHE A 239 -11.88 2.02 25.46
N THR A 240 -11.55 0.74 25.52
CA THR A 240 -11.34 0.04 26.81
C THR A 240 -9.99 0.41 27.45
N ASN A 241 -8.96 0.71 26.66
CA ASN A 241 -7.63 1.17 27.11
C ASN A 241 -7.28 2.53 26.46
N LEU A 242 -7.72 3.62 27.05
CA LEU A 242 -7.48 4.97 26.51
C LEU A 242 -5.99 5.38 26.50
N GLY A 243 -5.16 4.77 27.34
CA GLY A 243 -3.72 5.03 27.39
C GLY A 243 -2.99 4.64 26.10
N ALA A 244 -3.51 3.68 25.34
CA ALA A 244 -2.95 3.26 24.06
C ALA A 244 -3.05 4.34 22.97
N ILE A 245 -3.99 5.28 23.08
CA ILE A 245 -4.16 6.36 22.08
C ILE A 245 -2.92 7.27 22.02
N PRO A 246 -2.50 7.95 23.12
CA PRO A 246 -1.29 8.77 23.07
C PRO A 246 -0.04 7.93 22.80
N GLN A 247 0.02 6.69 23.26
CA GLN A 247 1.15 5.79 22.98
C GLN A 247 1.31 5.52 21.48
N SER A 248 0.22 5.42 20.70
CA SER A 248 0.28 5.21 19.25
C SER A 248 0.97 6.36 18.50
N TYR A 249 0.99 7.55 19.08
CA TYR A 249 1.71 8.70 18.53
C TYR A 249 3.13 8.81 19.08
N SER A 250 3.38 8.45 20.34
CA SER A 250 4.73 8.47 20.93
C SER A 250 5.69 7.47 20.28
N THR A 251 5.15 6.43 19.64
CA THR A 251 5.95 5.44 18.90
C THR A 251 6.80 6.07 17.80
N TYR A 252 6.37 7.21 17.21
CA TYR A 252 7.17 7.90 16.19
C TYR A 252 8.51 8.41 16.70
N LEU A 253 8.61 8.79 17.98
CA LEU A 253 9.88 9.18 18.60
C LEU A 253 10.84 7.99 18.63
N ASN A 254 10.35 6.81 19.02
CA ASN A 254 11.14 5.57 19.03
C ASN A 254 11.60 5.17 17.61
N TYR A 255 10.80 5.49 16.59
CA TYR A 255 11.18 5.22 15.20
C TYR A 255 12.23 6.17 14.65
N LEU A 256 12.31 7.41 15.14
CA LEU A 256 13.40 8.32 14.79
C LEU A 256 14.74 7.78 15.31
N ASP A 257 14.79 7.29 16.55
CA ASP A 257 15.98 6.67 17.11
C ASP A 257 16.40 5.41 16.32
N ARG A 258 15.45 4.58 15.90
CA ARG A 258 15.72 3.39 15.06
C ARG A 258 16.21 3.78 13.65
N ALA A 259 15.78 4.90 13.10
CA ALA A 259 16.17 5.34 11.76
C ALA A 259 17.68 5.65 11.68
N GLU A 260 18.33 6.00 12.80
CA GLU A 260 19.76 6.26 12.90
C GLU A 260 20.64 5.00 12.87
N GLY A 261 20.05 3.81 13.06
CA GLY A 261 20.76 2.53 12.91
C GLY A 261 20.58 1.61 14.12
N SER A 262 20.06 0.40 13.90
CA SER A 262 19.88 -0.63 14.96
C SER A 262 20.17 -2.04 14.42
N GLY A 263 21.31 -2.22 13.72
CA GLY A 263 21.76 -3.52 13.23
C GLY A 263 21.21 -3.95 11.87
N HIS A 264 20.29 -3.17 11.26
CA HIS A 264 19.77 -3.37 9.89
C HIS A 264 20.23 -2.28 8.91
N GLU A 265 21.39 -1.70 9.14
CA GLU A 265 21.96 -0.66 8.30
C GLU A 265 22.28 -1.20 6.91
N LYS A 266 21.78 -0.51 5.87
CA LYS A 266 22.02 -0.85 4.49
C LYS A 266 22.38 0.42 3.70
N PRO A 267 23.26 0.29 2.68
CA PRO A 267 23.68 1.43 1.87
C PRO A 267 22.52 2.05 1.10
N PHE A 268 22.67 3.31 0.67
CA PHE A 268 21.66 4.06 -0.08
C PHE A 268 21.10 3.28 -1.29
N LEU A 269 21.94 2.60 -2.03
CA LEU A 269 21.55 1.83 -3.24
C LEU A 269 20.96 0.45 -2.93
N TYR A 270 20.67 0.13 -1.68
CA TYR A 270 20.14 -1.18 -1.29
C TYR A 270 18.90 -1.59 -2.08
N TYR A 271 17.89 -0.70 -2.15
CA TYR A 271 16.65 -1.01 -2.86
C TYR A 271 16.83 -1.08 -4.37
N ALA A 272 17.70 -0.26 -4.95
CA ALA A 272 18.02 -0.36 -6.37
C ALA A 272 18.60 -1.74 -6.69
N LYS A 273 19.56 -2.22 -5.90
CA LYS A 273 20.15 -3.56 -6.07
C LYS A 273 19.13 -4.67 -5.81
N LEU A 274 18.30 -4.54 -4.76
CA LEU A 274 17.27 -5.53 -4.42
C LEU A 274 16.27 -5.70 -5.56
N LEU A 275 15.79 -4.61 -6.14
CA LEU A 275 14.75 -4.63 -7.17
C LEU A 275 15.25 -4.96 -8.56
N THR A 276 16.52 -4.61 -8.88
CA THR A 276 17.06 -4.88 -10.23
C THR A 276 17.62 -6.28 -10.36
N TRP A 277 18.52 -6.68 -9.46
CA TRP A 277 19.21 -7.94 -9.57
C TRP A 277 19.70 -8.44 -8.21
N LYS A 278 18.96 -9.33 -7.60
CA LYS A 278 19.37 -10.01 -6.37
C LYS A 278 19.59 -11.49 -6.65
N LYS A 279 20.86 -11.89 -6.74
CA LYS A 279 21.23 -13.31 -6.86
C LYS A 279 21.03 -13.98 -5.49
N MET A 280 20.26 -15.04 -5.48
CA MET A 280 20.11 -16.00 -4.39
C MET A 280 20.81 -17.29 -4.80
N GLU A 281 21.02 -18.23 -3.90
CA GLU A 281 21.77 -19.47 -4.21
C GLU A 281 21.15 -20.25 -5.38
N LEU A 282 19.83 -20.37 -5.41
CA LEU A 282 19.10 -21.20 -6.38
C LEU A 282 18.36 -20.40 -7.46
N TYR A 283 18.17 -19.09 -7.29
CA TYR A 283 17.39 -18.26 -8.20
C TYR A 283 17.83 -16.81 -8.18
N THR A 284 17.40 -16.08 -9.19
CA THR A 284 17.60 -14.62 -9.26
C THR A 284 16.28 -13.91 -9.03
N TRP A 285 16.29 -12.98 -8.10
CA TRP A 285 15.16 -12.09 -7.83
C TRP A 285 15.29 -10.81 -8.65
N SER A 286 14.26 -10.42 -9.37
CA SER A 286 14.29 -9.21 -10.19
C SER A 286 12.89 -8.66 -10.44
N GLU A 287 12.73 -7.36 -10.22
CA GLU A 287 11.57 -6.56 -10.62
C GLU A 287 11.91 -5.61 -11.80
N ILE A 288 13.02 -5.86 -12.51
CA ILE A 288 13.55 -4.93 -13.51
C ILE A 288 12.55 -4.60 -14.62
N LEU A 289 11.72 -5.56 -15.02
CA LEU A 289 10.66 -5.35 -16.01
C LEU A 289 9.65 -4.30 -15.51
N ILE A 290 9.22 -4.43 -14.25
CA ILE A 290 8.28 -3.49 -13.62
C ILE A 290 8.91 -2.10 -13.51
N LEU A 291 10.18 -2.03 -13.08
CA LEU A 291 10.91 -0.76 -12.98
C LEU A 291 11.04 -0.07 -14.33
N PHE A 292 11.39 -0.82 -15.38
CA PHE A 292 11.54 -0.28 -16.73
C PHE A 292 10.20 0.25 -17.27
N LEU A 293 9.14 -0.56 -17.21
CA LEU A 293 7.81 -0.18 -17.68
C LEU A 293 7.23 0.97 -16.84
N GLY A 294 7.44 0.95 -15.52
CA GLY A 294 7.00 2.02 -14.63
C GLY A 294 7.73 3.34 -14.87
N ALA A 295 9.04 3.29 -15.13
CA ALA A 295 9.82 4.46 -15.51
C ALA A 295 9.33 5.04 -16.85
N ALA A 296 9.07 4.18 -17.84
CA ALA A 296 8.49 4.60 -19.11
C ALA A 296 7.12 5.26 -18.93
N GLY A 297 6.24 4.68 -18.08
CA GLY A 297 4.95 5.27 -17.71
C GLY A 297 5.10 6.60 -16.97
N ALA A 298 6.05 6.70 -16.04
CA ALA A 298 6.34 7.96 -15.35
C ALA A 298 6.77 9.06 -16.35
N VAL A 299 7.69 8.76 -17.24
CA VAL A 299 8.10 9.70 -18.32
C VAL A 299 6.92 10.08 -19.20
N ALA A 300 6.10 9.11 -19.62
CA ALA A 300 4.90 9.34 -20.42
C ALA A 300 3.92 10.30 -19.73
N SER A 301 3.81 10.29 -18.39
CA SER A 301 2.94 11.20 -17.64
C SER A 301 3.31 12.68 -17.82
N PHE A 302 4.56 12.98 -18.10
CA PHE A 302 5.04 14.35 -18.38
C PHE A 302 4.99 14.71 -19.87
N LEU A 303 5.11 13.74 -20.76
CA LEU A 303 5.16 13.96 -22.22
C LEU A 303 3.78 14.00 -22.87
N ARG A 304 2.84 13.18 -22.39
CA ARG A 304 1.48 13.10 -22.97
C ARG A 304 0.64 14.30 -22.56
N ARG A 305 0.36 15.16 -23.56
CA ARG A 305 -0.47 16.36 -23.40
C ARG A 305 -1.89 16.21 -23.97
N ASP A 306 -2.19 15.04 -24.51
CA ASP A 306 -3.47 14.66 -25.11
C ASP A 306 -4.53 14.24 -24.05
N LEU A 307 -4.11 14.05 -22.81
CA LEU A 307 -4.98 13.64 -21.70
C LEU A 307 -5.68 14.84 -21.04
N PRO A 308 -6.85 14.63 -20.42
CA PRO A 308 -7.45 15.64 -19.56
C PRO A 308 -6.49 16.11 -18.46
N GLU A 309 -6.45 17.42 -18.21
CA GLU A 309 -5.51 18.06 -17.28
C GLU A 309 -5.46 17.38 -15.91
N LYS A 310 -6.63 17.07 -15.32
CA LYS A 310 -6.70 16.39 -14.02
C LYS A 310 -6.00 15.03 -14.03
N ILE A 311 -6.11 14.29 -15.13
CA ILE A 311 -5.45 12.97 -15.27
C ILE A 311 -3.95 13.16 -15.37
N GLN A 312 -3.48 14.12 -16.20
CA GLN A 312 -2.05 14.43 -16.33
C GLN A 312 -1.43 14.78 -14.97
N VAL A 313 -2.04 15.75 -14.26
CA VAL A 313 -1.55 16.21 -12.94
C VAL A 313 -1.49 15.05 -11.94
N PHE A 314 -2.52 14.20 -11.89
CA PHE A 314 -2.53 13.09 -10.94
C PHE A 314 -1.53 11.98 -11.30
N LEU A 315 -1.30 11.70 -12.58
CA LEU A 315 -0.27 10.75 -13.01
C LEU A 315 1.14 11.27 -12.71
N ARG A 316 1.40 12.58 -12.90
CA ARG A 316 2.64 13.23 -12.47
C ARG A 316 2.81 13.17 -10.94
N LEU A 317 1.72 13.35 -10.19
CA LEU A 317 1.70 13.18 -8.74
C LEU A 317 2.13 11.75 -8.35
N LEU A 318 1.60 10.72 -9.01
CA LEU A 318 2.00 9.33 -8.75
C LEU A 318 3.48 9.07 -9.09
N ALA A 319 3.98 9.65 -10.18
CA ALA A 319 5.39 9.54 -10.57
C ALA A 319 6.31 10.21 -9.53
N ALA A 320 5.95 11.42 -9.08
CA ALA A 320 6.67 12.13 -8.03
C ALA A 320 6.58 11.37 -6.68
N TYR A 321 5.41 10.85 -6.33
CA TYR A 321 5.21 10.04 -5.13
C TYR A 321 6.10 8.79 -5.12
N ALA A 322 6.16 8.06 -6.24
CA ALA A 322 7.05 6.91 -6.36
C ALA A 322 8.52 7.32 -6.14
N LEU A 323 8.96 8.40 -6.78
CA LEU A 323 10.33 8.92 -6.61
C LEU A 323 10.61 9.30 -5.16
N PHE A 324 9.74 10.08 -4.51
CA PHE A 324 9.94 10.49 -3.11
C PHE A 324 9.94 9.29 -2.16
N THR A 325 9.05 8.33 -2.36
CA THR A 325 9.02 7.11 -1.55
C THR A 325 10.34 6.34 -1.67
N LEU A 326 10.87 6.16 -2.89
CA LEU A 326 12.16 5.52 -3.11
C LEU A 326 13.30 6.30 -2.44
N LEU A 327 13.34 7.63 -2.59
CA LEU A 327 14.39 8.47 -2.02
C LEU A 327 14.35 8.45 -0.49
N ILE A 328 13.18 8.60 0.13
CA ILE A 328 13.04 8.62 1.59
C ILE A 328 13.50 7.26 2.17
N TYR A 329 13.00 6.13 1.66
CA TYR A 329 13.43 4.83 2.15
C TYR A 329 14.90 4.53 1.86
N SER A 330 15.46 5.04 0.74
CA SER A 330 16.89 4.91 0.45
C SER A 330 17.77 5.73 1.40
N SER A 331 17.26 6.85 1.92
CA SER A 331 18.00 7.73 2.84
C SER A 331 18.00 7.23 4.30
N ILE A 332 16.97 6.51 4.72
CA ILE A 332 16.90 5.91 6.06
C ILE A 332 17.96 4.79 6.17
N ALA A 333 18.76 4.76 7.25
CA ALA A 333 19.78 3.74 7.44
C ALA A 333 19.20 2.35 7.65
N TYR A 334 18.19 2.23 8.52
CA TYR A 334 17.46 0.99 8.79
C TYR A 334 16.61 0.60 7.58
N LYS A 335 16.90 -0.52 6.94
CA LYS A 335 16.19 -0.98 5.74
C LYS A 335 15.79 -2.44 5.83
N THR A 336 14.51 -2.69 5.59
CA THR A 336 13.97 -4.04 5.40
C THR A 336 13.49 -4.21 3.95
N PRO A 337 13.56 -5.43 3.37
CA PRO A 337 13.21 -5.64 1.96
C PRO A 337 11.76 -5.22 1.63
N TRP A 338 10.85 -5.44 2.53
CA TRP A 338 9.41 -5.21 2.34
C TRP A 338 8.97 -3.75 2.41
N SER A 339 9.79 -2.85 2.99
CA SER A 339 9.44 -1.43 3.13
C SER A 339 9.24 -0.72 1.78
N ILE A 340 9.80 -1.26 0.68
CA ILE A 340 9.72 -0.66 -0.65
C ILE A 340 8.48 -1.08 -1.46
N LEU A 341 7.60 -1.94 -0.92
CA LEU A 341 6.43 -2.46 -1.63
C LEU A 341 5.45 -1.36 -2.08
N ALA A 342 5.28 -0.29 -1.30
CA ALA A 342 4.46 0.86 -1.67
C ALA A 342 4.98 1.57 -2.93
N PHE A 343 6.30 1.77 -3.04
CA PHE A 343 6.95 2.26 -4.26
C PHE A 343 6.70 1.33 -5.44
N LEU A 344 6.94 0.03 -5.25
CA LEU A 344 6.81 -0.96 -6.31
C LEU A 344 5.38 -1.04 -6.85
N HIS A 345 4.36 -1.02 -5.97
CA HIS A 345 2.96 -1.03 -6.41
C HIS A 345 2.58 0.25 -7.19
N THR A 346 3.04 1.41 -6.75
CA THR A 346 2.84 2.66 -7.49
C THR A 346 3.53 2.61 -8.87
N THR A 347 4.72 2.01 -8.92
CA THR A 347 5.45 1.79 -10.19
C THR A 347 4.70 0.86 -11.13
N ILE A 348 3.99 -0.16 -10.60
CA ILE A 348 3.10 -1.03 -11.38
C ILE A 348 1.93 -0.23 -11.99
N LEU A 349 1.30 0.68 -11.23
CA LEU A 349 0.23 1.52 -11.76
C LEU A 349 0.73 2.43 -12.88
N LEU A 350 1.93 2.99 -12.74
CA LEU A 350 2.58 3.80 -13.79
C LEU A 350 2.93 2.94 -15.03
N ALA A 351 3.39 1.70 -14.83
CA ALA A 351 3.61 0.75 -15.90
C ALA A 351 2.31 0.49 -16.68
N GLY A 352 1.19 0.25 -15.98
CA GLY A 352 -0.12 0.12 -16.58
C GLY A 352 -0.50 1.35 -17.41
N PHE A 353 -0.26 2.57 -16.89
CA PHE A 353 -0.51 3.79 -17.63
C PHE A 353 0.29 3.86 -18.94
N GLY A 354 1.53 3.40 -18.96
CA GLY A 354 2.35 3.36 -20.18
C GLY A 354 1.71 2.61 -21.35
N PHE A 355 0.80 1.68 -21.07
CA PHE A 355 0.02 0.92 -22.07
C PHE A 355 -1.37 1.49 -22.35
N SER A 356 -1.77 2.60 -21.73
CA SER A 356 -3.08 3.19 -21.98
C SER A 356 -3.18 3.77 -23.38
N SER A 357 -4.23 3.43 -24.11
CA SER A 357 -4.47 3.99 -25.45
C SER A 357 -5.27 5.29 -25.37
N ASN A 358 -5.05 6.19 -26.33
CA ASN A 358 -5.77 7.47 -26.43
C ASN A 358 -7.26 7.32 -26.80
N LYS A 359 -7.71 6.09 -27.06
CA LYS A 359 -9.07 5.79 -27.55
C LYS A 359 -9.99 5.17 -26.48
N GLU A 360 -9.48 4.96 -25.26
CA GLU A 360 -10.21 4.43 -24.11
C GLU A 360 -10.63 5.53 -23.14
#